data_791e74156f9b144e4e94c019871a2066
#
_entry.id   791e74156f9b144e4e94c019871a2066
#
_cell.length_a   1.000
_cell.length_b   1.000
_cell.length_c   1.000
_cell.angle_alpha   90.00
_cell.angle_beta   90.00
_cell.angle_gamma   90.00
#
_symmetry.space_group_name_H-M   'P 1'
#
loop_
_entity.id
_entity.type
_entity.pdbx_description
1 polymer ?
#
loop_
_entity_poly.entity_id
_entity_poly.type
_entity_poly.pdbx_seq_one_letter_code
_entity_poly.pdbx_strand_id
1 'polypeptide(L)'
;MKDDLIRCFRNPLYWLVLCAGLSVRVVLAYFDFQTRSDAFWSLSAEFWNKIGSVTLGFLVLLVLIRLFSADRETGVFPVINSTAYGRITLFRNRLIAGSIAASAGAVLLAAGNHALSILISGRLPQPDGWNHAWFRSTAIVLIGTIGFFLFAAFVCDSLKNQPAAMCICGVPFAFSYFINVAVLKKFEFFWFVRYGFFAEWMRGRR
;
A
#
# COMPACT_ATOMS: atom_id res chain seq x y z
N MET A 1 11.71 -17.59 5.10
CA MET A 1 10.77 -16.65 5.71
C MET A 1 11.47 -15.59 6.56
N LYS A 2 12.27 -15.95 7.60
CA LYS A 2 12.98 -14.95 8.42
C LYS A 2 13.89 -14.04 7.59
N ASP A 3 14.68 -14.63 6.70
CA ASP A 3 15.60 -13.88 5.82
C ASP A 3 14.88 -12.96 4.84
N ASP A 4 13.71 -13.38 4.33
CA ASP A 4 12.89 -12.56 3.43
C ASP A 4 12.32 -11.34 4.14
N LEU A 5 11.87 -11.49 5.40
CA LEU A 5 11.45 -10.37 6.24
C LEU A 5 12.61 -9.41 6.53
N ILE A 6 13.77 -9.95 6.90
CA ILE A 6 14.97 -9.14 7.13
C ILE A 6 15.34 -8.36 5.87
N ARG A 7 15.27 -8.98 4.68
CA ARG A 7 15.52 -8.29 3.40
C ARG A 7 14.58 -7.13 3.15
N CYS A 8 13.29 -7.27 3.49
CA CYS A 8 12.31 -6.19 3.34
C CYS A 8 12.60 -5.03 4.29
N PHE A 9 12.74 -5.30 5.59
CA PHE A 9 12.91 -4.24 6.59
C PHE A 9 14.31 -3.62 6.64
N ARG A 10 15.34 -4.34 6.21
CA ARG A 10 16.71 -3.79 6.08
C ARG A 10 16.88 -2.89 4.86
N ASN A 11 15.88 -2.84 3.96
CA ASN A 11 15.91 -1.97 2.80
C ASN A 11 15.67 -0.51 3.20
N PRO A 12 16.64 0.40 3.02
CA PRO A 12 16.46 1.80 3.38
C PRO A 12 15.35 2.49 2.58
N LEU A 13 15.09 2.05 1.34
CA LEU A 13 14.02 2.59 0.52
C LEU A 13 12.63 2.33 1.11
N TYR A 14 12.45 1.23 1.85
CA TYR A 14 11.19 0.94 2.54
C TYR A 14 10.86 2.03 3.56
N TRP A 15 11.84 2.38 4.39
CA TRP A 15 11.70 3.43 5.40
C TRP A 15 11.61 4.82 4.78
N LEU A 16 12.37 5.06 3.70
CA LEU A 16 12.32 6.33 2.98
C LEU A 16 10.93 6.58 2.41
N VAL A 17 10.28 5.59 1.79
CA VAL A 17 8.90 5.74 1.28
C VAL A 17 7.92 6.00 2.40
N LEU A 18 8.04 5.31 3.54
CA LEU A 18 7.20 5.57 4.71
C LEU A 18 7.38 7.00 5.24
N CYS A 19 8.62 7.42 5.43
CA CYS A 19 8.93 8.77 5.91
C CYS A 19 8.48 9.84 4.90
N ALA A 20 8.67 9.62 3.62
CA ALA A 20 8.22 10.55 2.58
C ALA A 20 6.69 10.71 2.59
N GLY A 21 5.94 9.60 2.69
CA GLY A 21 4.48 9.65 2.78
C GLY A 21 3.98 10.43 4.00
N LEU A 22 4.62 10.23 5.16
CA LEU A 22 4.29 10.96 6.38
C LEU A 22 4.73 12.43 6.30
N SER A 23 5.87 12.74 5.70
CA SER A 23 6.34 14.13 5.52
C SER A 23 5.40 14.93 4.61
N VAL A 24 4.97 14.34 3.49
CA VAL A 24 3.99 14.99 2.62
C VAL A 24 2.65 15.19 3.34
N ARG A 25 2.28 14.27 4.27
CA ARG A 25 1.12 14.46 5.14
C ARG A 25 1.23 15.71 6.00
N VAL A 26 2.40 15.97 6.59
CA VAL A 26 2.63 17.18 7.41
C VAL A 26 2.45 18.43 6.56
N VAL A 27 3.03 18.45 5.37
CA VAL A 27 2.93 19.58 4.44
C VAL A 27 1.48 19.84 4.05
N LEU A 28 0.73 18.81 3.66
CA LEU A 28 -0.68 18.94 3.30
C LEU A 28 -1.52 19.43 4.48
N ALA A 29 -1.27 18.89 5.67
CA ALA A 29 -1.99 19.32 6.86
C ALA A 29 -1.75 20.80 7.18
N TYR A 30 -0.54 21.30 6.97
CA TYR A 30 -0.24 22.71 7.16
C TYR A 30 -1.05 23.60 6.24
N PHE A 31 -1.20 23.23 4.95
CA PHE A 31 -2.01 23.97 3.99
C PHE A 31 -3.52 23.82 4.26
N ASP A 32 -3.99 22.64 4.62
CA ASP A 32 -5.41 22.38 4.87
C ASP A 32 -5.88 23.00 6.20
N PHE A 33 -5.00 23.13 7.20
CA PHE A 33 -5.31 23.74 8.49
C PHE A 33 -5.61 25.23 8.38
N GLN A 34 -5.00 25.92 7.44
CA GLN A 34 -5.28 27.34 7.16
C GLN A 34 -6.67 27.55 6.54
N THR A 35 -7.25 26.54 5.95
CA THR A 35 -8.50 26.63 5.19
C THR A 35 -9.72 26.03 5.92
N ARG A 36 -9.52 25.14 6.89
CA ARG A 36 -10.60 24.42 7.59
C ARG A 36 -10.31 24.22 9.06
N SER A 37 -11.14 24.82 9.90
CA SER A 37 -11.12 24.61 11.36
C SER A 37 -11.72 23.26 11.80
N ASP A 38 -12.15 22.42 10.88
CA ASP A 38 -12.99 21.26 11.19
C ASP A 38 -12.26 19.93 11.18
N ALA A 39 -12.43 19.27 12.30
CA ALA A 39 -12.46 17.83 12.54
C ALA A 39 -11.23 16.99 12.11
N PHE A 40 -10.54 16.53 13.15
CA PHE A 40 -9.56 15.43 13.14
C PHE A 40 -9.87 14.28 12.13
N TRP A 41 -11.12 13.90 11.98
CA TRP A 41 -11.56 12.83 11.10
C TRP A 41 -11.46 13.16 9.61
N SER A 42 -11.77 14.38 9.22
CA SER A 42 -11.64 14.83 7.84
C SER A 42 -10.19 14.83 7.40
N LEU A 43 -9.30 15.28 8.29
CA LEU A 43 -7.84 15.25 8.06
C LEU A 43 -7.30 13.82 7.89
N SER A 44 -7.74 12.89 8.73
CA SER A 44 -7.29 11.50 8.68
C SER A 44 -7.79 10.77 7.41
N ALA A 45 -9.04 10.98 7.03
CA ALA A 45 -9.63 10.40 5.83
C ALA A 45 -9.01 10.99 4.54
N GLU A 46 -8.69 12.27 4.54
CA GLU A 46 -8.11 12.95 3.39
C GLU A 46 -6.70 12.45 3.06
N PHE A 47 -5.92 12.08 4.07
CA PHE A 47 -4.63 11.44 3.87
C PHE A 47 -4.74 10.18 3.00
N TRP A 48 -5.65 9.27 3.35
CA TRP A 48 -5.82 8.03 2.59
C TRP A 48 -6.28 8.29 1.16
N ASN A 49 -7.10 9.31 0.96
CA ASN A 49 -7.59 9.68 -0.36
C ASN A 49 -6.52 10.29 -1.26
N LYS A 50 -5.62 11.08 -0.70
CA LYS A 50 -4.63 11.83 -1.47
C LYS A 50 -3.30 11.09 -1.60
N ILE A 51 -2.71 10.64 -0.51
CA ILE A 51 -1.30 10.18 -0.49
C ILE A 51 -1.12 8.80 0.13
N GLY A 52 -1.87 8.46 1.15
CA GLY A 52 -1.68 7.22 1.89
C GLY A 52 -1.78 5.98 0.99
N SER A 53 -2.77 5.93 0.11
CA SER A 53 -2.94 4.83 -0.84
C SER A 53 -1.82 4.74 -1.87
N VAL A 54 -1.33 5.88 -2.36
CA VAL A 54 -0.19 5.93 -3.29
C VAL A 54 1.09 5.45 -2.62
N THR A 55 1.35 5.94 -1.40
CA THR A 55 2.51 5.51 -0.61
C THR A 55 2.49 4.01 -0.34
N LEU A 56 1.32 3.46 0.02
CA LEU A 56 1.15 2.01 0.19
C LEU A 56 1.36 1.24 -1.10
N GLY A 57 0.84 1.72 -2.22
CA GLY A 57 1.06 1.10 -3.52
C GLY A 57 2.55 1.00 -3.87
N PHE A 58 3.30 2.09 -3.72
CA PHE A 58 4.75 2.09 -3.91
C PHE A 58 5.46 1.15 -2.94
N LEU A 59 5.04 1.11 -1.69
CA LEU A 59 5.62 0.23 -0.68
C LEU A 59 5.41 -1.25 -1.03
N VAL A 60 4.21 -1.62 -1.46
CA VAL A 60 3.90 -2.97 -1.94
C VAL A 60 4.78 -3.35 -3.13
N LEU A 61 4.90 -2.45 -4.12
CA LEU A 61 5.77 -2.69 -5.28
C LEU A 61 7.24 -2.84 -4.89
N LEU A 62 7.72 -2.05 -3.93
CA LEU A 62 9.07 -2.17 -3.38
C LEU A 62 9.32 -3.53 -2.71
N VAL A 63 8.36 -3.99 -1.89
CA VAL A 63 8.43 -5.31 -1.24
C VAL A 63 8.47 -6.41 -2.30
N LEU A 64 7.66 -6.31 -3.35
CA LEU A 64 7.64 -7.25 -4.46
C LEU A 64 8.99 -7.31 -5.20
N ILE A 65 9.54 -6.15 -5.56
CA ILE A 65 10.86 -6.08 -6.21
C ILE A 65 11.89 -6.80 -5.36
N ARG A 66 11.94 -6.53 -4.07
CA ARG A 66 12.93 -7.15 -3.18
C ARG A 66 12.77 -8.66 -3.03
N LEU A 67 11.54 -9.17 -3.01
CA LEU A 67 11.29 -10.60 -2.81
C LEU A 67 11.42 -11.41 -4.09
N PHE A 68 11.04 -10.86 -5.24
CA PHE A 68 10.95 -11.63 -6.48
C PHE A 68 12.06 -11.31 -7.48
N SER A 69 12.76 -10.15 -7.36
CA SER A 69 13.82 -9.77 -8.30
C SER A 69 15.20 -10.29 -7.89
N ALA A 70 15.51 -10.28 -6.62
CA ALA A 70 16.85 -10.56 -6.14
C ALA A 70 17.41 -11.92 -6.59
N ASP A 71 16.57 -12.96 -6.65
CA ASP A 71 17.06 -14.29 -7.04
C ASP A 71 17.22 -14.47 -8.55
N ARG A 72 16.54 -13.64 -9.35
CA ARG A 72 16.75 -13.62 -10.80
C ARG A 72 18.06 -12.92 -11.15
N GLU A 73 18.35 -11.82 -10.45
CA GLU A 73 19.59 -11.06 -10.61
C GLU A 73 20.84 -11.86 -10.16
N THR A 74 20.68 -12.69 -9.12
CA THR A 74 21.78 -13.55 -8.63
C THR A 74 21.99 -14.83 -9.41
N GLY A 75 21.15 -15.13 -10.42
CA GLY A 75 21.23 -16.36 -11.21
C GLY A 75 20.88 -17.64 -10.44
N VAL A 76 20.42 -17.53 -9.20
CA VAL A 76 20.04 -18.70 -8.36
C VAL A 76 18.68 -19.26 -8.75
N PHE A 77 17.87 -18.48 -9.44
CA PHE A 77 16.52 -18.85 -9.87
C PHE A 77 16.41 -20.19 -10.67
N PRO A 78 17.32 -20.51 -11.63
CA PRO A 78 17.29 -21.78 -12.34
C PRO A 78 17.51 -22.98 -11.41
N VAL A 79 18.41 -22.84 -10.41
CA VAL A 79 18.72 -23.90 -9.44
C VAL A 79 17.53 -24.19 -8.54
N ILE A 80 16.83 -23.17 -8.09
CA ILE A 80 15.64 -23.31 -7.25
C ILE A 80 14.49 -23.93 -8.05
N ASN A 81 14.32 -23.55 -9.32
CA ASN A 81 13.27 -24.07 -10.20
C ASN A 81 13.48 -25.53 -10.64
N SER A 82 14.71 -26.06 -10.54
CA SER A 82 14.98 -27.46 -10.86
C SER A 82 14.33 -28.42 -9.86
N THR A 83 13.99 -27.94 -8.65
CA THR A 83 13.27 -28.71 -7.64
C THR A 83 11.83 -28.20 -7.49
N ALA A 84 10.85 -29.00 -7.92
CA ALA A 84 9.42 -28.64 -7.82
C ALA A 84 9.01 -28.27 -6.40
N TYR A 85 9.58 -28.93 -5.41
CA TYR A 85 9.33 -28.69 -3.99
C TYR A 85 9.92 -27.35 -3.51
N GLY A 86 11.11 -27.00 -4.00
CA GLY A 86 11.77 -25.75 -3.67
C GLY A 86 10.99 -24.53 -4.16
N ARG A 87 10.44 -24.59 -5.36
CA ARG A 87 9.64 -23.51 -5.96
C ARG A 87 8.39 -23.19 -5.13
N ILE A 88 7.60 -24.21 -4.78
CA ILE A 88 6.34 -24.03 -4.03
C ILE A 88 6.62 -23.47 -2.64
N THR A 89 7.61 -24.03 -1.95
CA THR A 89 7.96 -23.61 -0.59
C THR A 89 8.51 -22.19 -0.57
N LEU A 90 9.36 -21.83 -1.54
CA LEU A 90 9.92 -20.49 -1.66
C LEU A 90 8.82 -19.46 -1.96
N PHE A 91 7.96 -19.74 -2.93
CA PHE A 91 6.86 -18.86 -3.29
C PHE A 91 5.93 -18.62 -2.08
N ARG A 92 5.52 -19.67 -1.39
CA ARG A 92 4.70 -19.57 -0.18
C ARG A 92 5.37 -18.71 0.91
N ASN A 93 6.65 -18.96 1.18
CA ASN A 93 7.37 -18.19 2.19
C ASN A 93 7.47 -16.71 1.82
N ARG A 94 7.63 -16.38 0.56
CA ARG A 94 7.63 -15.00 0.05
C ARG A 94 6.26 -14.35 0.13
N LEU A 95 5.19 -15.09 -0.17
CA LEU A 95 3.84 -14.56 0.00
C LEU A 95 3.57 -14.18 1.44
N ILE A 96 3.93 -15.05 2.39
CA ILE A 96 3.74 -14.77 3.81
C ILE A 96 4.61 -13.59 4.26
N ALA A 97 5.91 -13.62 3.94
CA ALA A 97 6.84 -12.55 4.34
C ALA A 97 6.43 -11.19 3.74
N GLY A 98 6.04 -11.17 2.48
CA GLY A 98 5.62 -9.96 1.80
C GLY A 98 4.29 -9.42 2.33
N SER A 99 3.32 -10.29 2.61
CA SER A 99 2.06 -9.89 3.24
C SER A 99 2.30 -9.28 4.63
N ILE A 100 3.19 -9.85 5.42
CA ILE A 100 3.57 -9.29 6.74
C ILE A 100 4.25 -7.93 6.56
N ALA A 101 5.21 -7.80 5.64
CA ALA A 101 5.92 -6.55 5.41
C ALA A 101 4.99 -5.45 4.88
N ALA A 102 4.08 -5.76 3.94
CA ALA A 102 3.09 -4.83 3.42
C ALA A 102 2.09 -4.39 4.52
N SER A 103 1.61 -5.35 5.32
CA SER A 103 0.71 -5.06 6.44
C SER A 103 1.37 -4.20 7.52
N ALA A 104 2.63 -4.48 7.85
CA ALA A 104 3.40 -3.66 8.79
C ALA A 104 3.53 -2.21 8.29
N GLY A 105 3.80 -2.02 6.99
CA GLY A 105 3.82 -0.69 6.38
C GLY A 105 2.48 0.03 6.47
N ALA A 106 1.38 -0.67 6.21
CA ALA A 106 0.05 -0.11 6.32
C ALA A 106 -0.29 0.32 7.76
N VAL A 107 0.05 -0.52 8.74
CA VAL A 107 -0.14 -0.20 10.17
C VAL A 107 0.71 0.98 10.59
N LEU A 108 1.99 1.03 10.18
CA LEU A 108 2.88 2.15 10.50
C LEU A 108 2.39 3.46 9.89
N LEU A 109 1.92 3.45 8.64
CA LEU A 109 1.31 4.63 8.02
C LEU A 109 0.02 5.04 8.71
N ALA A 110 -0.83 4.08 9.09
CA ALA A 110 -2.07 4.37 9.81
C ALA A 110 -1.78 4.99 11.19
N ALA A 111 -0.86 4.41 11.95
CA ALA A 111 -0.45 4.92 13.25
C ALA A 111 0.22 6.29 13.14
N GLY A 112 1.11 6.46 12.17
CA GLY A 112 1.79 7.74 11.91
C GLY A 112 0.82 8.84 11.49
N ASN A 113 -0.10 8.55 10.57
CA ASN A 113 -1.17 9.50 10.19
C ASN A 113 -2.03 9.89 11.38
N HIS A 114 -2.35 8.92 12.23
CA HIS A 114 -3.15 9.14 13.41
C HIS A 114 -2.43 10.03 14.43
N ALA A 115 -1.18 9.71 14.75
CA ALA A 115 -0.35 10.50 15.64
C ALA A 115 -0.17 11.95 15.13
N LEU A 116 0.09 12.12 13.83
CA LEU A 116 0.19 13.44 13.21
C LEU A 116 -1.14 14.20 13.26
N SER A 117 -2.27 13.52 13.05
CA SER A 117 -3.59 14.16 13.15
C SER A 117 -3.88 14.66 14.57
N ILE A 118 -3.47 13.94 15.62
CA ILE A 118 -3.56 14.39 17.01
C ILE A 118 -2.66 15.61 17.24
N LEU A 119 -1.42 15.54 16.78
CA LEU A 119 -0.45 16.63 16.97
C LEU A 119 -0.90 17.92 16.28
N ILE A 120 -1.45 17.84 15.08
CA ILE A 120 -1.89 18.99 14.31
C ILE A 120 -3.19 19.57 14.82
N SER A 121 -4.15 18.72 15.20
CA SER A 121 -5.45 19.18 15.72
C SER A 121 -5.38 19.73 17.16
N GLY A 122 -4.33 19.38 17.89
CA GLY A 122 -4.19 19.72 19.32
C GLY A 122 -5.30 19.14 20.21
N ARG A 123 -6.15 18.26 19.66
CA ARG A 123 -7.30 17.66 20.34
C ARG A 123 -7.19 16.15 20.31
N LEU A 124 -7.41 15.53 21.45
CA LEU A 124 -7.63 14.09 21.51
C LEU A 124 -9.00 13.77 20.92
N PRO A 125 -9.11 12.73 20.12
CA PRO A 125 -10.39 12.30 19.57
C PRO A 125 -11.35 11.93 20.69
N GLN A 126 -12.61 12.33 20.56
CA GLN A 126 -13.66 11.97 21.52
C GLN A 126 -13.93 10.45 21.46
N PRO A 127 -14.10 9.78 22.62
CA PRO A 127 -14.14 8.32 22.70
C PRO A 127 -15.35 7.67 22.02
N ASP A 128 -16.45 8.36 21.82
CA ASP A 128 -17.74 7.74 21.48
C ASP A 128 -17.91 7.25 20.05
N GLY A 129 -17.04 7.60 19.11
CA GLY A 129 -17.10 7.09 17.72
C GLY A 129 -15.73 6.63 17.20
N TRP A 130 -14.71 6.85 17.95
CA TRP A 130 -13.33 6.76 17.54
C TRP A 130 -12.87 5.34 17.21
N ASN A 131 -13.14 4.41 18.11
CA ASN A 131 -12.64 3.05 17.99
C ASN A 131 -13.20 2.35 16.75
N HIS A 132 -14.50 2.47 16.49
CA HIS A 132 -15.15 1.77 15.39
C HIS A 132 -14.73 2.30 14.01
N ALA A 133 -14.69 3.62 13.82
CA ALA A 133 -14.36 4.20 12.52
C ALA A 133 -12.88 3.98 12.16
N TRP A 134 -11.96 4.14 13.12
CA TRP A 134 -10.54 3.93 12.90
C TRP A 134 -10.21 2.46 12.64
N PHE A 135 -10.71 1.54 13.47
CA PHE A 135 -10.49 0.11 13.27
C PHE A 135 -11.08 -0.37 11.95
N ARG A 136 -12.28 0.08 11.61
CA ARG A 136 -12.91 -0.27 10.33
C ARG A 136 -12.10 0.22 9.15
N SER A 137 -11.68 1.47 9.15
CA SER A 137 -10.86 2.06 8.08
C SER A 137 -9.52 1.34 7.96
N THR A 138 -8.83 1.10 9.08
CA THR A 138 -7.55 0.39 9.10
C THR A 138 -7.69 -1.04 8.63
N ALA A 139 -8.75 -1.75 9.03
CA ALA A 139 -9.00 -3.12 8.57
C ALA A 139 -9.26 -3.17 7.05
N ILE A 140 -10.02 -2.25 6.49
CA ILE A 140 -10.27 -2.17 5.05
C ILE A 140 -8.96 -1.89 4.30
N VAL A 141 -8.14 -0.96 4.79
CA VAL A 141 -6.83 -0.65 4.21
C VAL A 141 -5.90 -1.87 4.25
N LEU A 142 -5.86 -2.61 5.36
CA LEU A 142 -5.08 -3.84 5.48
C LEU A 142 -5.52 -4.91 4.49
N ILE A 143 -6.82 -5.17 4.39
CA ILE A 143 -7.38 -6.14 3.44
C ILE A 143 -7.03 -5.74 2.01
N GLY A 144 -7.20 -4.47 1.65
CA GLY A 144 -6.84 -3.94 0.34
C GLY A 144 -5.35 -4.08 0.04
N THR A 145 -4.49 -3.79 1.01
CA THR A 145 -3.03 -3.90 0.87
C THR A 145 -2.59 -5.35 0.67
N ILE A 146 -3.12 -6.27 1.47
CA ILE A 146 -2.83 -7.71 1.32
C ILE A 146 -3.35 -8.22 -0.02
N GLY A 147 -4.58 -7.86 -0.39
CA GLY A 147 -5.16 -8.24 -1.69
C GLY A 147 -4.35 -7.74 -2.87
N PHE A 148 -3.91 -6.49 -2.85
CA PHE A 148 -3.06 -5.93 -3.89
C PHE A 148 -1.69 -6.61 -3.94
N PHE A 149 -1.08 -6.89 -2.78
CA PHE A 149 0.18 -7.62 -2.71
C PHE A 149 0.06 -9.03 -3.31
N LEU A 150 -0.98 -9.78 -2.95
CA LEU A 150 -1.21 -11.14 -3.48
C LEU A 150 -1.43 -11.13 -4.99
N PHE A 151 -2.25 -10.21 -5.50
CA PHE A 151 -2.46 -10.03 -6.93
C PHE A 151 -1.14 -9.73 -7.64
N ALA A 152 -0.39 -8.76 -7.16
CA ALA A 152 0.86 -8.35 -7.77
C ALA A 152 1.94 -9.42 -7.67
N ALA A 153 1.99 -10.20 -6.59
CA ALA A 153 2.88 -11.35 -6.43
C ALA A 153 2.56 -12.45 -7.47
N PHE A 154 1.27 -12.73 -7.69
CA PHE A 154 0.83 -13.68 -8.72
C PHE A 154 1.23 -13.22 -10.13
N VAL A 155 1.03 -11.94 -10.44
CA VAL A 155 1.45 -11.36 -11.72
C VAL A 155 2.97 -11.45 -11.88
N CYS A 156 3.74 -11.15 -10.84
CA CYS A 156 5.22 -11.25 -10.86
C CYS A 156 5.72 -12.69 -11.04
N ASP A 157 5.05 -13.68 -10.47
CA ASP A 157 5.43 -15.09 -10.66
C ASP A 157 5.06 -15.59 -12.09
N SER A 158 3.92 -15.15 -12.61
CA SER A 158 3.44 -15.54 -13.93
C SER A 158 4.27 -14.93 -15.08
N LEU A 159 4.75 -13.70 -14.90
CA LEU A 159 5.51 -12.98 -15.92
C LEU A 159 7.02 -13.16 -15.68
N LYS A 160 7.72 -13.65 -16.72
CA LYS A 160 9.19 -13.78 -16.67
C LYS A 160 9.90 -12.42 -16.70
N ASN A 161 9.23 -11.39 -17.21
CA ASN A 161 9.76 -10.02 -17.34
C ASN A 161 9.24 -9.15 -16.20
N GLN A 162 10.14 -8.76 -15.28
CA GLN A 162 9.80 -7.96 -14.11
C GLN A 162 9.33 -6.53 -14.42
N PRO A 163 10.00 -5.76 -15.30
CA PRO A 163 9.49 -4.45 -15.68
C PRO A 163 8.06 -4.51 -16.21
N ALA A 164 7.73 -5.52 -17.03
CA ALA A 164 6.37 -5.71 -17.52
C ALA A 164 5.38 -6.03 -16.37
N ALA A 165 5.78 -6.88 -15.42
CA ALA A 165 4.97 -7.19 -14.25
C ALA A 165 4.69 -5.93 -13.40
N MET A 166 5.69 -5.09 -13.20
CA MET A 166 5.55 -3.83 -12.46
C MET A 166 4.63 -2.84 -13.18
N CYS A 167 4.76 -2.72 -14.50
CA CYS A 167 3.84 -1.92 -15.30
C CYS A 167 2.40 -2.43 -15.19
N ILE A 168 2.19 -3.74 -15.34
CA ILE A 168 0.85 -4.33 -15.23
C ILE A 168 0.25 -4.13 -13.83
N CYS A 169 1.04 -4.19 -12.78
CA CYS A 169 0.57 -3.92 -11.42
C CYS A 169 0.40 -2.43 -11.14
N GLY A 170 1.30 -1.60 -11.65
CA GLY A 170 1.30 -0.15 -11.43
C GLY A 170 0.22 0.58 -12.21
N VAL A 171 -0.04 0.17 -13.46
CA VAL A 171 -1.03 0.83 -14.33
C VAL A 171 -2.44 0.81 -13.73
N PRO A 172 -3.04 -0.31 -13.30
CA PRO A 172 -4.35 -0.30 -12.69
C PRO A 172 -4.42 0.56 -11.43
N PHE A 173 -3.33 0.57 -10.66
CA PHE A 173 -3.22 1.38 -9.45
C PHE A 173 -3.17 2.88 -9.78
N ALA A 174 -2.29 3.29 -10.69
CA ALA A 174 -2.15 4.66 -11.14
C ALA A 174 -3.40 5.12 -11.91
N PHE A 175 -3.94 4.27 -12.76
CA PHE A 175 -5.12 4.55 -13.56
C PHE A 175 -6.35 4.86 -12.70
N SER A 176 -6.61 4.06 -11.67
CA SER A 176 -7.72 4.31 -10.73
C SER A 176 -7.55 5.61 -9.97
N TYR A 177 -6.31 6.09 -9.79
CA TYR A 177 -6.02 7.35 -9.12
C TYR A 177 -6.23 8.56 -10.04
N PHE A 178 -5.75 8.49 -11.29
CA PHE A 178 -5.81 9.60 -12.23
C PHE A 178 -7.16 9.74 -12.95
N ILE A 179 -7.80 8.64 -13.28
CA ILE A 179 -9.07 8.67 -14.02
C ILE A 179 -10.25 9.07 -13.14
N ASN A 180 -10.18 8.82 -11.85
CA ASN A 180 -11.25 9.21 -10.92
C ASN A 180 -11.46 10.74 -10.85
N VAL A 181 -10.53 11.55 -11.36
CA VAL A 181 -10.58 13.01 -11.25
C VAL A 181 -11.30 13.67 -12.41
N ALA A 182 -11.22 13.19 -13.64
CA ALA A 182 -11.66 13.97 -14.81
C ALA A 182 -12.59 13.27 -15.80
N VAL A 183 -12.44 11.98 -16.06
CA VAL A 183 -13.02 11.33 -17.24
C VAL A 183 -14.12 10.32 -16.91
N LEU A 184 -14.04 9.62 -15.78
CA LEU A 184 -14.91 8.50 -15.46
C LEU A 184 -16.32 8.86 -14.97
N LYS A 185 -16.59 10.13 -14.64
CA LYS A 185 -17.98 10.56 -14.40
C LYS A 185 -18.91 10.33 -15.61
N LYS A 186 -18.34 10.18 -16.80
CA LYS A 186 -19.09 9.94 -18.06
C LYS A 186 -19.20 8.47 -18.48
N PHE A 187 -18.41 7.56 -17.91
CA PHE A 187 -18.38 6.17 -18.33
C PHE A 187 -18.76 5.24 -17.17
N GLU A 188 -20.02 5.15 -16.85
CA GLU A 188 -20.56 4.20 -15.86
C GLU A 188 -20.22 2.73 -16.19
N PHE A 189 -19.92 2.43 -17.47
CA PHE A 189 -19.52 1.11 -17.94
C PHE A 189 -18.21 0.61 -17.31
N PHE A 190 -17.29 1.50 -16.93
CA PHE A 190 -16.00 1.15 -16.33
C PHE A 190 -16.04 1.16 -14.79
N TRP A 191 -17.17 0.75 -14.19
CA TRP A 191 -17.33 0.70 -12.74
C TRP A 191 -16.20 -0.09 -12.05
N PHE A 192 -15.70 -1.17 -12.65
CA PHE A 192 -14.58 -1.96 -12.13
C PHE A 192 -13.26 -1.18 -12.12
N VAL A 193 -13.08 -0.21 -13.00
CA VAL A 193 -11.93 0.70 -13.00
C VAL A 193 -12.12 1.81 -11.96
N ARG A 194 -13.36 2.30 -11.78
CA ARG A 194 -13.70 3.30 -10.77
C ARG A 194 -13.50 2.77 -9.34
N TYR A 195 -13.88 1.51 -9.12
CA TYR A 195 -13.68 0.85 -7.83
C TYR A 195 -12.33 0.12 -7.76
N GLY A 196 -11.47 0.37 -8.75
CA GLY A 196 -10.11 -0.12 -8.97
C GLY A 196 -9.64 -1.08 -7.92
N PHE A 197 -9.96 -2.28 -8.07
CA PHE A 197 -9.84 -3.48 -7.24
C PHE A 197 -9.29 -3.30 -5.82
N PHE A 198 -8.24 -2.55 -5.63
CA PHE A 198 -7.58 -2.40 -4.34
C PHE A 198 -7.39 -0.93 -3.94
N ALA A 199 -7.41 -0.01 -4.89
CA ALA A 199 -7.16 1.40 -4.61
C ALA A 199 -8.25 2.02 -3.73
N GLU A 200 -9.53 1.68 -3.96
CA GLU A 200 -10.64 2.14 -3.11
C GLU A 200 -10.58 1.50 -1.71
N TRP A 201 -10.18 0.23 -1.64
CA TRP A 201 -9.99 -0.44 -0.35
C TRP A 201 -8.80 0.12 0.40
N MET A 202 -7.70 0.47 -0.30
CA MET A 202 -6.55 1.14 0.29
C MET A 202 -6.85 2.58 0.71
N ARG A 203 -7.91 3.18 0.18
CA ARG A 203 -8.42 4.50 0.62
C ARG A 203 -9.34 4.41 1.85
N GLY A 204 -9.70 3.20 2.29
CA GLY A 204 -10.58 3.01 3.43
C GLY A 204 -12.03 3.47 3.20
N ARG A 205 -12.41 3.69 1.94
CA ARG A 205 -13.78 4.08 1.57
C ARG A 205 -14.66 2.86 1.38
N ARG A 206 -15.80 2.93 1.97
CA ARG A 206 -17.05 2.29 1.57
C ARG A 206 -18.16 3.30 1.62
#